data_6fd58a0eaffa94d9a01252b452970d00
#
_entry.id   6fd58a0eaffa94d9a01252b452970d00
#
_cell.length_a   1.000
_cell.length_b   1.000
_cell.length_c   1.000
_cell.angle_alpha   90.00
_cell.angle_beta   90.00
_cell.angle_gamma   90.00
#
_symmetry.space_group_name_H-M   'P 1'
#
loop_
_entity.id
_entity.type
_entity.pdbx_description
1 polymer ?
#
loop_
_entity_poly.entity_id
_entity_poly.type
_entity_poly.pdbx_seq_one_letter_code
_entity_poly.pdbx_strand_id
1 'polypeptide(L)'
;MLWIGLIIILITVYCLMKQYETRLVLFISGVVMAIISGNIMVAFDAFSKSMKNANLIEPIIAAMGFAMVLQITKCDQHLIYLLAKSLKNLGPLLVPGAVLATALVNTSITSAGGCSAAVGAILIPVLIGAGVHPAMAAAAVFAGTYGSPMLNPGFGQIAIVADVAHSTPIDVISNHYHVVLILGLITAISLTIVAFVKGEHKGYHSDTLDHLKDFKINYIMAIVPMLPLIILILGSTGTVPLFKKFAISHAMLIGCAAAFLATRKSPAEISKAFFKGAGDGFATVFGIITMALVFVSGVQSLGIINWMIQEMINTPSIAKISATVGPFLLGVISGSGEAASIAFNQSVTIHADTLGLNALNLGSLAAISGALGRTMSPIAGCAIICAGCAKVNPLELVKRTALGAIICVIITMLLLMYI
;
A
#
# COMPACT_ATOMS: atom_id res chain seq x y z
N MET A 1 -8.87 -24.27 24.59
CA MET A 1 -8.01 -23.13 24.19
C MET A 1 -8.34 -22.66 22.78
N LEU A 2 -8.42 -23.53 21.78
CA LEU A 2 -8.64 -23.15 20.34
C LEU A 2 -9.91 -22.33 20.13
N TRP A 3 -11.07 -22.74 20.64
CA TRP A 3 -12.34 -22.03 20.53
C TRP A 3 -12.33 -20.63 21.16
N ILE A 4 -11.66 -20.49 22.30
CA ILE A 4 -11.51 -19.17 22.97
C ILE A 4 -10.70 -18.25 22.09
N GLY A 5 -9.60 -18.73 21.50
CA GLY A 5 -8.80 -17.95 20.61
C GLY A 5 -9.54 -17.52 19.33
N LEU A 6 -10.35 -18.40 18.73
CA LEU A 6 -11.21 -18.05 17.59
C LEU A 6 -12.22 -16.95 17.95
N ILE A 7 -12.81 -16.99 19.14
CA ILE A 7 -13.71 -15.93 19.61
C ILE A 7 -12.95 -14.61 19.75
N ILE A 8 -11.72 -14.61 20.31
CA ILE A 8 -10.91 -13.39 20.44
C ILE A 8 -10.54 -12.84 19.06
N ILE A 9 -10.21 -13.71 18.09
CA ILE A 9 -9.95 -13.29 16.71
C ILE A 9 -11.20 -12.61 16.11
N LEU A 10 -12.39 -13.16 16.29
CA LEU A 10 -13.64 -12.55 15.82
C LEU A 10 -13.91 -11.19 16.48
N ILE A 11 -13.66 -11.08 17.79
CA ILE A 11 -13.76 -9.80 18.52
C ILE A 11 -12.72 -8.80 17.98
N THR A 12 -11.49 -9.24 17.71
CA THR A 12 -10.45 -8.41 17.13
C THR A 12 -10.89 -7.85 15.76
N VAL A 13 -11.40 -8.71 14.89
CA VAL A 13 -11.95 -8.31 13.58
C VAL A 13 -13.10 -7.32 13.76
N TYR A 14 -14.03 -7.59 14.67
CA TYR A 14 -15.13 -6.67 14.97
C TYR A 14 -14.64 -5.29 15.45
N CYS A 15 -13.64 -5.24 16.33
CA CYS A 15 -13.06 -3.97 16.79
C CYS A 15 -12.37 -3.21 15.64
N LEU A 16 -11.67 -3.91 14.75
CA LEU A 16 -11.08 -3.29 13.56
C LEU A 16 -12.15 -2.75 12.59
N MET A 17 -13.27 -3.46 12.44
CA MET A 17 -14.43 -2.99 11.66
C MET A 17 -15.05 -1.72 12.26
N LYS A 18 -15.05 -1.60 13.58
CA LYS A 18 -15.50 -0.39 14.32
C LYS A 18 -14.48 0.75 14.31
N GLN A 19 -13.34 0.56 13.58
CA GLN A 19 -12.29 1.56 13.44
C GLN A 19 -11.63 1.97 14.77
N TYR A 20 -11.60 1.08 15.76
CA TYR A 20 -10.74 1.29 16.92
C TYR A 20 -9.27 1.31 16.48
N GLU A 21 -8.43 1.97 17.27
CA GLU A 21 -7.02 2.13 16.94
C GLU A 21 -6.34 0.77 16.74
N THR A 22 -5.83 0.52 15.51
CA THR A 22 -5.38 -0.81 15.06
C THR A 22 -4.29 -1.39 15.94
N ARG A 23 -3.31 -0.57 16.35
CA ARG A 23 -2.19 -1.03 17.19
C ARG A 23 -2.67 -1.48 18.56
N LEU A 24 -3.59 -0.71 19.17
CA LEU A 24 -4.17 -1.02 20.47
C LEU A 24 -4.97 -2.32 20.41
N VAL A 25 -5.81 -2.49 19.40
CA VAL A 25 -6.64 -3.69 19.21
C VAL A 25 -5.76 -4.93 19.08
N LEU A 26 -4.73 -4.89 18.22
CA LEU A 26 -3.81 -6.01 18.02
C LEU A 26 -3.01 -6.32 19.29
N PHE A 27 -2.51 -5.30 20.00
CA PHE A 27 -1.76 -5.46 21.23
C PHE A 27 -2.61 -6.13 22.32
N ILE A 28 -3.79 -5.57 22.63
CA ILE A 28 -4.66 -6.09 23.68
C ILE A 28 -5.08 -7.53 23.36
N SER A 29 -5.51 -7.80 22.13
CA SER A 29 -5.92 -9.15 21.71
C SER A 29 -4.78 -10.16 21.84
N GLY A 30 -3.56 -9.79 21.43
CA GLY A 30 -2.37 -10.65 21.56
C GLY A 30 -2.01 -10.93 23.01
N VAL A 31 -1.99 -9.91 23.87
CA VAL A 31 -1.69 -10.04 25.30
C VAL A 31 -2.77 -10.88 26.01
N VAL A 32 -4.05 -10.65 25.73
CA VAL A 32 -5.15 -11.46 26.32
C VAL A 32 -5.01 -12.93 25.95
N MET A 33 -4.70 -13.24 24.69
CA MET A 33 -4.46 -14.63 24.26
C MET A 33 -3.22 -15.24 24.94
N ALA A 34 -2.15 -14.47 25.11
CA ALA A 34 -0.95 -14.90 25.81
C ALA A 34 -1.20 -15.16 27.31
N ILE A 35 -2.03 -14.34 27.97
CA ILE A 35 -2.46 -14.59 29.36
C ILE A 35 -3.28 -15.87 29.45
N ILE A 36 -4.25 -16.08 28.56
CA ILE A 36 -5.11 -17.29 28.56
C ILE A 36 -4.28 -18.55 28.31
N SER A 37 -3.21 -18.46 27.50
CA SER A 37 -2.28 -19.58 27.29
C SER A 37 -1.39 -19.90 28.50
N GLY A 38 -1.39 -19.03 29.52
CA GLY A 38 -0.54 -19.16 30.71
C GLY A 38 0.88 -18.61 30.54
N ASN A 39 1.21 -17.99 29.41
CA ASN A 39 2.55 -17.44 29.15
C ASN A 39 2.51 -16.05 28.51
N ILE A 40 2.34 -15.04 29.37
CA ILE A 40 2.31 -13.64 28.94
C ILE A 40 3.64 -13.16 28.28
N MET A 41 4.76 -13.82 28.62
CA MET A 41 6.08 -13.41 28.12
C MET A 41 6.19 -13.56 26.62
N VAL A 42 5.47 -14.48 25.97
CA VAL A 42 5.52 -14.63 24.51
C VAL A 42 5.09 -13.34 23.78
N ALA A 43 4.18 -12.57 24.36
CA ALA A 43 3.73 -11.29 23.80
C ALA A 43 4.82 -10.20 23.96
N PHE A 44 5.46 -10.13 25.12
CA PHE A 44 6.53 -9.14 25.38
C PHE A 44 7.82 -9.47 24.64
N ASP A 45 8.14 -10.77 24.50
CA ASP A 45 9.29 -11.21 23.71
C ASP A 45 9.08 -10.91 22.22
N ALA A 46 7.87 -11.12 21.69
CA ALA A 46 7.51 -10.76 20.32
C ALA A 46 7.67 -9.25 20.07
N PHE A 47 7.22 -8.41 21.00
CA PHE A 47 7.44 -6.97 20.96
C PHE A 47 8.93 -6.63 20.91
N SER A 48 9.71 -7.18 21.84
CA SER A 48 11.15 -6.91 21.96
C SER A 48 11.94 -7.38 20.73
N LYS A 49 11.55 -8.55 20.17
CA LYS A 49 12.13 -9.11 18.94
C LYS A 49 11.87 -8.20 17.74
N SER A 50 10.63 -7.70 17.61
CA SER A 50 10.27 -6.78 16.53
C SER A 50 11.11 -5.50 16.58
N MET A 51 11.28 -4.91 17.77
CA MET A 51 12.06 -3.67 17.96
C MET A 51 13.55 -3.78 17.59
N LYS A 52 14.06 -4.99 17.43
CA LYS A 52 15.44 -5.26 17.02
C LYS A 52 15.59 -5.62 15.54
N ASN A 53 14.49 -5.70 14.79
CA ASN A 53 14.51 -6.13 13.39
C ASN A 53 14.92 -4.97 12.47
N ALA A 54 16.22 -4.82 12.22
CA ALA A 54 16.76 -3.79 11.35
C ALA A 54 16.27 -3.89 9.91
N ASN A 55 15.99 -5.11 9.40
CA ASN A 55 15.51 -5.35 8.05
C ASN A 55 14.13 -4.75 7.79
N LEU A 56 13.33 -4.58 8.86
CA LEU A 56 12.03 -3.92 8.78
C LEU A 56 12.13 -2.41 9.04
N ILE A 57 12.92 -2.02 10.03
CA ILE A 57 13.02 -0.62 10.49
C ILE A 57 13.64 0.26 9.41
N GLU A 58 14.81 -0.13 8.88
CA GLU A 58 15.62 0.70 7.97
C GLU A 58 14.85 1.14 6.72
N PRO A 59 14.27 0.24 5.90
CA PRO A 59 13.60 0.64 4.67
C PRO A 59 12.36 1.50 4.94
N ILE A 60 11.60 1.20 6.01
CA ILE A 60 10.36 1.90 6.35
C ILE A 60 10.65 3.34 6.76
N ILE A 61 11.57 3.55 7.72
CA ILE A 61 11.87 4.90 8.21
C ILE A 61 12.55 5.75 7.14
N ALA A 62 13.43 5.17 6.32
CA ALA A 62 14.09 5.90 5.24
C ALA A 62 13.10 6.35 4.16
N ALA A 63 12.19 5.46 3.73
CA ALA A 63 11.17 5.79 2.73
C ALA A 63 10.17 6.84 3.23
N MET A 64 9.72 6.73 4.49
CA MET A 64 8.80 7.71 5.08
C MET A 64 9.48 9.05 5.34
N GLY A 65 10.76 9.04 5.73
CA GLY A 65 11.58 10.24 5.83
C GLY A 65 11.69 10.97 4.49
N PHE A 66 12.02 10.25 3.41
CA PHE A 66 12.07 10.81 2.07
C PHE A 66 10.71 11.34 1.60
N ALA A 67 9.62 10.62 1.85
CA ALA A 67 8.27 11.07 1.50
C ALA A 67 7.92 12.42 2.15
N MET A 68 8.30 12.64 3.42
CA MET A 68 8.10 13.92 4.09
C MET A 68 8.96 15.03 3.48
N VAL A 69 10.18 14.74 3.05
CA VAL A 69 11.04 15.69 2.31
C VAL A 69 10.40 16.08 0.99
N LEU A 70 9.83 15.14 0.23
CA LEU A 70 9.10 15.44 -1.01
C LEU A 70 7.95 16.42 -0.79
N GLN A 71 7.18 16.23 0.30
CA GLN A 71 6.05 17.10 0.64
C GLN A 71 6.49 18.54 0.93
N ILE A 72 7.50 18.74 1.80
CA ILE A 72 7.96 20.09 2.14
C ILE A 72 8.66 20.81 0.99
N THR A 73 9.31 20.04 0.11
CA THR A 73 9.99 20.57 -1.08
C THR A 73 9.05 20.76 -2.27
N LYS A 74 7.82 20.22 -2.19
CA LYS A 74 6.81 20.21 -3.26
C LYS A 74 7.25 19.47 -4.52
N CYS A 75 8.29 18.66 -4.46
CA CYS A 75 8.74 17.85 -5.60
C CYS A 75 7.65 16.89 -6.08
N ASP A 76 6.86 16.34 -5.16
CA ASP A 76 5.66 15.54 -5.43
C ASP A 76 4.63 16.32 -6.25
N GLN A 77 4.37 17.60 -5.90
CA GLN A 77 3.43 18.44 -6.64
C GLN A 77 3.89 18.67 -8.08
N HIS A 78 5.17 18.93 -8.33
CA HIS A 78 5.69 19.10 -9.69
C HIS A 78 5.49 17.85 -10.55
N LEU A 79 5.68 16.65 -9.99
CA LEU A 79 5.38 15.39 -10.69
C LEU A 79 3.88 15.29 -11.00
N ILE A 80 3.02 15.57 -10.02
CA ILE A 80 1.56 15.47 -10.17
C ILE A 80 1.06 16.47 -11.23
N TYR A 81 1.52 17.73 -11.19
CA TYR A 81 1.16 18.73 -12.19
C TYR A 81 1.66 18.38 -13.59
N LEU A 82 2.86 17.78 -13.71
CA LEU A 82 3.37 17.29 -14.99
C LEU A 82 2.44 16.23 -15.58
N LEU A 83 2.03 15.26 -14.77
CA LEU A 83 1.09 14.20 -15.17
C LEU A 83 -0.28 14.78 -15.50
N ALA A 84 -0.83 15.65 -14.65
CA ALA A 84 -2.12 16.31 -14.88
C ALA A 84 -2.16 17.11 -16.19
N LYS A 85 -1.09 17.86 -16.48
CA LYS A 85 -0.96 18.61 -17.74
C LYS A 85 -0.92 17.70 -18.96
N SER A 86 -0.23 16.57 -18.86
CA SER A 86 -0.15 15.57 -19.91
C SER A 86 -1.50 14.90 -20.19
N LEU A 87 -2.33 14.75 -19.15
CA LEU A 87 -3.66 14.12 -19.26
C LEU A 87 -4.73 15.03 -19.87
N LYS A 88 -4.65 16.35 -19.68
CA LYS A 88 -5.72 17.30 -20.00
C LYS A 88 -6.33 17.17 -21.40
N ASN A 89 -5.55 16.72 -22.38
CA ASN A 89 -5.97 16.65 -23.79
C ASN A 89 -6.29 15.21 -24.27
N LEU A 90 -6.34 14.22 -23.37
CA LEU A 90 -6.45 12.80 -23.74
C LEU A 90 -7.91 12.33 -24.02
N GLY A 91 -8.92 13.18 -23.85
CA GLY A 91 -10.32 12.82 -24.12
C GLY A 91 -10.75 11.52 -23.42
N PRO A 92 -11.11 10.44 -24.16
CA PRO A 92 -11.54 9.18 -23.57
C PRO A 92 -10.51 8.48 -22.68
N LEU A 93 -9.21 8.84 -22.82
CA LEU A 93 -8.11 8.28 -22.04
C LEU A 93 -7.89 9.03 -20.72
N LEU A 94 -8.73 10.00 -20.36
CA LEU A 94 -8.63 10.74 -19.10
C LEU A 94 -8.77 9.82 -17.88
N VAL A 95 -9.77 8.94 -17.86
CA VAL A 95 -10.01 8.03 -16.72
C VAL A 95 -8.87 7.03 -16.56
N PRO A 96 -8.50 6.23 -17.58
CA PRO A 96 -7.39 5.29 -17.45
C PRO A 96 -6.06 5.98 -17.18
N GLY A 97 -5.82 7.14 -17.80
CA GLY A 97 -4.63 7.95 -17.57
C GLY A 97 -4.54 8.44 -16.12
N ALA A 98 -5.66 8.84 -15.51
CA ALA A 98 -5.69 9.26 -14.12
C ALA A 98 -5.40 8.09 -13.15
N VAL A 99 -5.91 6.90 -13.42
CA VAL A 99 -5.59 5.69 -12.65
C VAL A 99 -4.08 5.42 -12.70
N LEU A 100 -3.49 5.38 -13.89
CA LEU A 100 -2.07 5.08 -14.08
C LEU A 100 -1.16 6.19 -13.53
N ALA A 101 -1.53 7.46 -13.70
CA ALA A 101 -0.81 8.58 -13.13
C ALA A 101 -0.81 8.54 -11.60
N THR A 102 -1.96 8.25 -11.00
CA THR A 102 -2.06 8.07 -9.55
C THR A 102 -1.22 6.88 -9.07
N ALA A 103 -1.25 5.75 -9.79
CA ALA A 103 -0.43 4.59 -9.47
C ALA A 103 1.07 4.92 -9.51
N LEU A 104 1.53 5.67 -10.51
CA LEU A 104 2.92 6.11 -10.60
C LEU A 104 3.32 6.98 -9.40
N VAL A 105 2.49 7.95 -9.02
CA VAL A 105 2.75 8.80 -7.85
C VAL A 105 2.71 7.97 -6.56
N ASN A 106 1.77 7.04 -6.44
CA ASN A 106 1.63 6.19 -5.25
C ASN A 106 2.80 5.21 -5.08
N THR A 107 3.52 4.87 -6.15
CA THR A 107 4.78 4.13 -6.03
C THR A 107 5.83 4.93 -5.27
N SER A 108 5.87 6.26 -5.41
CA SER A 108 6.82 7.13 -4.69
C SER A 108 6.28 7.55 -3.32
N ILE A 109 4.98 7.87 -3.21
CA ILE A 109 4.29 8.21 -1.97
C ILE A 109 3.55 6.95 -1.50
N THR A 110 4.21 6.10 -0.74
CA THR A 110 3.70 4.76 -0.37
C THR A 110 2.42 4.76 0.46
N SER A 111 2.12 5.88 1.16
CA SER A 111 0.86 6.05 1.88
C SER A 111 -0.29 6.30 0.90
N ALA A 112 -1.26 5.39 0.84
CA ALA A 112 -2.45 5.57 -0.01
C ALA A 112 -3.28 6.81 0.37
N GLY A 113 -3.40 7.11 1.66
CA GLY A 113 -4.04 8.34 2.15
C GLY A 113 -3.28 9.59 1.75
N GLY A 114 -1.95 9.60 1.94
CA GLY A 114 -1.07 10.71 1.53
C GLY A 114 -1.10 10.95 0.02
N CYS A 115 -1.02 9.87 -0.78
CA CYS A 115 -1.15 9.94 -2.24
C CYS A 115 -2.52 10.50 -2.65
N SER A 116 -3.61 9.97 -2.05
CA SER A 116 -4.98 10.44 -2.35
C SER A 116 -5.17 11.92 -2.02
N ALA A 117 -4.58 12.41 -0.94
CA ALA A 117 -4.64 13.82 -0.59
C ALA A 117 -3.87 14.70 -1.60
N ALA A 118 -2.63 14.33 -1.93
CA ALA A 118 -1.78 15.10 -2.83
C ALA A 118 -2.30 15.07 -4.29
N VAL A 119 -2.57 13.86 -4.81
CA VAL A 119 -3.04 13.67 -6.19
C VAL A 119 -4.49 14.13 -6.32
N GLY A 120 -5.35 13.79 -5.35
CA GLY A 120 -6.78 14.10 -5.37
C GLY A 120 -7.05 15.60 -5.42
N ALA A 121 -6.32 16.40 -4.63
CA ALA A 121 -6.47 17.86 -4.61
C ALA A 121 -6.18 18.51 -5.98
N ILE A 122 -5.35 17.89 -6.81
CA ILE A 122 -4.93 18.44 -8.12
C ILE A 122 -5.69 17.73 -9.25
N LEU A 123 -5.68 16.41 -9.29
CA LEU A 123 -6.16 15.65 -10.44
C LEU A 123 -7.69 15.54 -10.50
N ILE A 124 -8.38 15.45 -9.35
CA ILE A 124 -9.85 15.36 -9.33
C ILE A 124 -10.50 16.62 -9.93
N PRO A 125 -10.14 17.86 -9.53
CA PRO A 125 -10.67 19.06 -10.18
C PRO A 125 -10.35 19.13 -11.68
N VAL A 126 -9.16 18.66 -12.11
CA VAL A 126 -8.78 18.61 -13.54
C VAL A 126 -9.70 17.69 -14.32
N LEU A 127 -9.98 16.49 -13.82
CA LEU A 127 -10.87 15.53 -14.46
C LEU A 127 -12.31 16.06 -14.55
N ILE A 128 -12.80 16.67 -13.46
CA ILE A 128 -14.13 17.28 -13.41
C ILE A 128 -14.24 18.41 -14.42
N GLY A 129 -13.24 19.30 -14.45
CA GLY A 129 -13.18 20.39 -15.42
C GLY A 129 -13.00 19.95 -16.86
N ALA A 130 -12.47 18.75 -17.11
CA ALA A 130 -12.43 18.13 -18.43
C ALA A 130 -13.72 17.37 -18.80
N GLY A 131 -14.75 17.44 -17.94
CA GLY A 131 -16.08 16.90 -18.19
C GLY A 131 -16.35 15.53 -17.60
N VAL A 132 -15.44 14.97 -16.80
CA VAL A 132 -15.65 13.69 -16.11
C VAL A 132 -16.57 13.88 -14.90
N HIS A 133 -17.52 12.99 -14.70
CA HIS A 133 -18.42 13.03 -13.54
C HIS A 133 -17.62 13.00 -12.21
N PRO A 134 -17.98 13.81 -11.18
CA PRO A 134 -17.21 13.92 -9.94
C PRO A 134 -16.91 12.59 -9.25
N ALA A 135 -17.90 11.71 -9.16
CA ALA A 135 -17.71 10.39 -8.54
C ALA A 135 -16.77 9.50 -9.36
N MET A 136 -16.75 9.62 -10.68
CA MET A 136 -15.81 8.89 -11.55
C MET A 136 -14.40 9.47 -11.45
N ALA A 137 -14.25 10.79 -11.39
CA ALA A 137 -12.98 11.46 -11.19
C ALA A 137 -12.32 11.04 -9.86
N ALA A 138 -13.10 11.04 -8.77
CA ALA A 138 -12.64 10.55 -7.48
C ALA A 138 -12.32 9.05 -7.49
N ALA A 139 -13.16 8.23 -8.15
CA ALA A 139 -12.92 6.80 -8.29
C ALA A 139 -11.64 6.50 -9.08
N ALA A 140 -11.27 7.31 -10.08
CA ALA A 140 -10.04 7.14 -10.84
C ALA A 140 -8.78 7.34 -9.98
N VAL A 141 -8.75 8.37 -9.13
CA VAL A 141 -7.66 8.59 -8.18
C VAL A 141 -7.64 7.49 -7.12
N PHE A 142 -8.80 7.16 -6.53
CA PHE A 142 -8.91 6.09 -5.54
C PHE A 142 -8.44 4.74 -6.10
N ALA A 143 -8.91 4.36 -7.28
CA ALA A 143 -8.51 3.13 -7.95
C ALA A 143 -7.00 3.07 -8.24
N GLY A 144 -6.36 4.20 -8.55
CA GLY A 144 -4.92 4.28 -8.76
C GLY A 144 -4.07 3.89 -7.53
N THR A 145 -4.69 3.82 -6.34
CA THR A 145 -4.01 3.31 -5.13
C THR A 145 -4.14 1.79 -4.93
N TYR A 146 -4.47 1.03 -5.97
CA TYR A 146 -4.79 -0.43 -5.96
C TYR A 146 -3.71 -1.34 -5.35
N GLY A 147 -2.47 -0.92 -5.28
CA GLY A 147 -1.35 -1.73 -4.79
C GLY A 147 -0.02 -1.33 -5.43
N SER A 148 0.01 -0.23 -6.15
CA SER A 148 1.23 0.30 -6.79
C SER A 148 2.42 0.53 -5.84
N PRO A 149 2.26 0.81 -4.50
CA PRO A 149 3.36 0.84 -3.56
C PRO A 149 4.13 -0.49 -3.43
N MET A 150 3.54 -1.62 -3.87
CA MET A 150 4.25 -2.90 -3.96
C MET A 150 5.46 -2.88 -4.91
N LEU A 151 5.62 -1.83 -5.70
CA LEU A 151 6.82 -1.59 -6.52
C LEU A 151 7.88 -0.75 -5.79
N ASN A 152 7.62 -0.33 -4.55
CA ASN A 152 8.57 0.46 -3.77
C ASN A 152 9.24 -0.41 -2.68
N PRO A 153 10.56 -0.61 -2.73
CA PRO A 153 11.26 -1.46 -1.77
C PRO A 153 11.23 -0.94 -0.33
N GLY A 154 10.94 0.35 -0.12
CA GLY A 154 10.72 0.94 1.22
C GLY A 154 9.28 0.78 1.75
N PHE A 155 8.40 0.08 1.04
CA PHE A 155 7.05 -0.15 1.51
C PHE A 155 7.00 -1.26 2.56
N GLY A 156 6.30 -1.01 3.68
CA GLY A 156 6.30 -1.91 4.85
C GLY A 156 5.86 -3.33 4.55
N GLN A 157 4.90 -3.53 3.65
CA GLN A 157 4.46 -4.88 3.25
C GLN A 157 5.54 -5.62 2.46
N ILE A 158 6.32 -4.94 1.62
CA ILE A 158 7.47 -5.53 0.92
C ILE A 158 8.53 -5.97 1.93
N ALA A 159 8.82 -5.13 2.93
CA ALA A 159 9.78 -5.46 3.99
C ALA A 159 9.35 -6.71 4.78
N ILE A 160 8.05 -6.84 5.10
CA ILE A 160 7.50 -8.04 5.78
C ILE A 160 7.62 -9.29 4.92
N VAL A 161 7.25 -9.23 3.65
CA VAL A 161 7.36 -10.38 2.74
C VAL A 161 8.82 -10.81 2.59
N ALA A 162 9.74 -9.85 2.46
CA ALA A 162 11.18 -10.11 2.39
C ALA A 162 11.69 -10.79 3.67
N ASP A 163 11.27 -10.31 4.84
CA ASP A 163 11.69 -10.86 6.14
C ASP A 163 11.21 -12.31 6.32
N VAL A 164 9.91 -12.59 6.08
CA VAL A 164 9.35 -13.95 6.25
C VAL A 164 9.80 -14.92 5.17
N ALA A 165 10.17 -14.46 3.98
CA ALA A 165 10.70 -15.27 2.89
C ALA A 165 12.24 -15.38 2.90
N HIS A 166 12.92 -14.83 3.92
CA HIS A 166 14.38 -14.77 4.02
C HIS A 166 15.05 -14.26 2.75
N SER A 167 14.49 -13.19 2.16
CA SER A 167 14.86 -12.62 0.87
C SER A 167 15.10 -11.12 0.97
N THR A 168 15.41 -10.45 -0.13
CA THR A 168 15.56 -9.00 -0.16
C THR A 168 14.27 -8.32 -0.66
N PRO A 169 13.99 -7.07 -0.28
CA PRO A 169 12.87 -6.30 -0.84
C PRO A 169 12.87 -6.22 -2.37
N ILE A 170 14.05 -6.22 -2.99
CA ILE A 170 14.18 -6.22 -4.46
C ILE A 170 13.77 -7.56 -5.05
N ASP A 171 14.11 -8.68 -4.42
CA ASP A 171 13.68 -10.01 -4.87
C ASP A 171 12.16 -10.16 -4.80
N VAL A 172 11.53 -9.64 -3.74
CA VAL A 172 10.05 -9.59 -3.61
C VAL A 172 9.43 -8.82 -4.78
N ILE A 173 9.97 -7.64 -5.10
CA ILE A 173 9.48 -6.84 -6.23
C ILE A 173 9.73 -7.55 -7.55
N SER A 174 10.92 -8.11 -7.76
CA SER A 174 11.28 -8.85 -8.98
C SER A 174 10.37 -10.05 -9.22
N ASN A 175 9.86 -10.66 -8.13
CA ASN A 175 8.92 -11.78 -8.20
C ASN A 175 7.52 -11.36 -8.68
N HIS A 176 7.02 -10.17 -8.28
CA HIS A 176 5.62 -9.80 -8.54
C HIS A 176 5.41 -8.50 -9.35
N TYR A 177 6.46 -7.80 -9.80
CA TYR A 177 6.29 -6.51 -10.51
C TYR A 177 5.36 -6.62 -11.73
N HIS A 178 5.48 -7.71 -12.50
CA HIS A 178 4.63 -7.96 -13.66
C HIS A 178 3.15 -8.09 -13.27
N VAL A 179 2.86 -8.73 -12.14
CA VAL A 179 1.49 -8.83 -11.60
C VAL A 179 0.96 -7.43 -11.30
N VAL A 180 1.70 -6.62 -10.54
CA VAL A 180 1.29 -5.26 -10.17
C VAL A 180 1.04 -4.40 -11.40
N LEU A 181 1.87 -4.49 -12.45
CA LEU A 181 1.67 -3.76 -13.70
C LEU A 181 0.40 -4.23 -14.43
N ILE A 182 0.16 -5.54 -14.52
CA ILE A 182 -1.07 -6.11 -15.10
C ILE A 182 -2.30 -5.61 -14.33
N LEU A 183 -2.26 -5.62 -13.00
CA LEU A 183 -3.36 -5.12 -12.17
C LEU A 183 -3.66 -3.64 -12.41
N GLY A 184 -2.62 -2.82 -12.62
CA GLY A 184 -2.76 -1.42 -13.00
C GLY A 184 -3.53 -1.24 -14.31
N LEU A 185 -3.19 -2.04 -15.32
CA LEU A 185 -3.88 -2.02 -16.61
C LEU A 185 -5.33 -2.51 -16.47
N ILE A 186 -5.56 -3.60 -15.74
CA ILE A 186 -6.93 -4.12 -15.51
C ILE A 186 -7.78 -3.10 -14.75
N THR A 187 -7.22 -2.48 -13.72
CA THR A 187 -7.91 -1.43 -12.96
C THR A 187 -8.26 -0.23 -13.85
N ALA A 188 -7.34 0.21 -14.70
CA ALA A 188 -7.56 1.30 -15.62
C ALA A 188 -8.64 0.94 -16.68
N ILE A 189 -8.57 -0.26 -17.27
CA ILE A 189 -9.53 -0.73 -18.29
C ILE A 189 -10.89 -0.92 -17.65
N SER A 190 -11.02 -1.63 -16.53
CA SER A 190 -12.30 -1.91 -15.89
C SER A 190 -13.01 -0.61 -15.47
N LEU A 191 -12.29 0.35 -14.90
CA LEU A 191 -12.87 1.64 -14.53
C LEU A 191 -13.28 2.46 -15.76
N THR A 192 -12.52 2.36 -16.86
CA THR A 192 -12.88 2.99 -18.14
C THR A 192 -14.17 2.41 -18.69
N ILE A 193 -14.32 1.09 -18.68
CA ILE A 193 -15.57 0.42 -19.10
C ILE A 193 -16.75 0.93 -18.26
N VAL A 194 -16.58 0.98 -16.93
CA VAL A 194 -17.63 1.52 -16.04
C VAL A 194 -17.95 2.98 -16.38
N ALA A 195 -16.95 3.81 -16.68
CA ALA A 195 -17.13 5.21 -17.06
C ALA A 195 -17.95 5.36 -18.36
N PHE A 196 -17.67 4.50 -19.35
CA PHE A 196 -18.44 4.51 -20.62
C PHE A 196 -19.86 3.99 -20.43
N VAL A 197 -20.04 2.87 -19.75
CA VAL A 197 -21.36 2.27 -19.48
C VAL A 197 -22.28 3.23 -18.72
N LYS A 198 -21.72 3.98 -17.76
CA LYS A 198 -22.48 4.99 -16.99
C LYS A 198 -22.60 6.35 -17.70
N GLY A 199 -21.93 6.57 -18.81
CA GLY A 199 -21.87 7.87 -19.48
C GLY A 199 -21.10 8.94 -18.69
N GLU A 200 -20.22 8.54 -17.76
CA GLU A 200 -19.53 9.43 -16.81
C GLU A 200 -18.17 9.93 -17.30
N HIS A 201 -17.73 9.49 -18.48
CA HIS A 201 -16.43 9.85 -19.05
C HIS A 201 -16.37 11.26 -19.64
N LYS A 202 -17.50 11.90 -19.89
CA LYS A 202 -17.62 13.25 -20.47
C LYS A 202 -18.98 13.88 -20.18
N GLY A 203 -19.11 15.18 -20.47
CA GLY A 203 -20.41 15.87 -20.46
C GLY A 203 -20.80 16.48 -19.12
N TYR A 204 -19.99 16.36 -18.08
CA TYR A 204 -20.20 17.08 -16.84
C TYR A 204 -19.68 18.52 -16.96
N HIS A 205 -20.54 19.51 -16.69
CA HIS A 205 -20.18 20.92 -16.76
C HIS A 205 -19.82 21.44 -15.36
N SER A 206 -18.64 22.07 -15.23
CA SER A 206 -18.16 22.65 -13.99
C SER A 206 -17.34 23.90 -14.26
N ASP A 207 -17.55 24.94 -13.46
CA ASP A 207 -16.85 26.23 -13.54
C ASP A 207 -15.44 26.23 -12.91
N THR A 208 -14.86 25.05 -12.59
CA THR A 208 -13.74 24.90 -11.66
C THR A 208 -12.32 24.90 -12.29
N LEU A 209 -12.13 25.32 -13.54
CA LEU A 209 -10.85 25.15 -14.29
C LEU A 209 -9.73 26.17 -14.04
N ASP A 210 -9.94 27.24 -13.24
CA ASP A 210 -8.99 28.37 -13.23
C ASP A 210 -7.69 28.15 -12.42
N HIS A 211 -7.64 27.20 -11.51
CA HIS A 211 -6.49 27.03 -10.60
C HIS A 211 -5.24 26.36 -11.20
N LEU A 212 -5.30 25.81 -12.42
CA LEU A 212 -4.18 25.09 -13.04
C LEU A 212 -3.36 25.94 -14.02
N LYS A 213 -3.85 27.12 -14.38
CA LYS A 213 -3.25 27.91 -15.47
C LYS A 213 -1.90 28.51 -15.12
N ASP A 214 -1.58 28.71 -13.83
CA ASP A 214 -0.42 29.50 -13.40
C ASP A 214 0.74 28.69 -12.81
N PHE A 215 0.62 27.35 -12.65
CA PHE A 215 1.68 26.55 -12.07
C PHE A 215 2.81 26.27 -13.07
N LYS A 216 3.98 26.84 -12.80
CA LYS A 216 5.20 26.60 -13.60
C LYS A 216 5.88 25.31 -13.16
N ILE A 217 5.77 24.27 -14.00
CA ILE A 217 6.38 22.96 -13.73
C ILE A 217 7.90 23.06 -13.84
N ASN A 218 8.60 22.64 -12.78
CA ASN A 218 10.03 22.40 -12.80
C ASN A 218 10.28 20.90 -13.03
N TYR A 219 10.81 20.55 -14.19
CA TYR A 219 11.05 19.15 -14.60
C TYR A 219 12.09 18.45 -13.71
N ILE A 220 13.10 19.19 -13.19
CA ILE A 220 14.10 18.64 -12.27
C ILE A 220 13.40 18.22 -10.97
N MET A 221 12.55 19.06 -10.41
CA MET A 221 11.79 18.74 -9.21
C MET A 221 10.81 17.58 -9.44
N ALA A 222 10.22 17.48 -10.63
CA ALA A 222 9.27 16.42 -10.97
C ALA A 222 9.92 15.02 -11.03
N ILE A 223 11.22 14.92 -11.34
CA ILE A 223 11.92 13.63 -11.41
C ILE A 223 12.42 13.14 -10.06
N VAL A 224 12.61 14.04 -9.08
CA VAL A 224 13.16 13.71 -7.75
C VAL A 224 12.41 12.57 -7.05
N PRO A 225 11.05 12.51 -7.05
CA PRO A 225 10.33 11.42 -6.39
C PRO A 225 10.64 10.02 -6.95
N MET A 226 11.02 9.94 -8.22
CA MET A 226 11.33 8.66 -8.89
C MET A 226 12.80 8.25 -8.76
N LEU A 227 13.68 9.17 -8.34
CA LEU A 227 15.12 8.95 -8.35
C LEU A 227 15.58 7.74 -7.50
N PRO A 228 15.11 7.55 -6.25
CA PRO A 228 15.51 6.38 -5.46
C PRO A 228 15.13 5.06 -6.14
N LEU A 229 13.94 4.98 -6.72
CA LEU A 229 13.48 3.78 -7.43
C LEU A 229 14.35 3.51 -8.67
N ILE A 230 14.67 4.54 -9.44
CA ILE A 230 15.57 4.42 -10.62
C ILE A 230 16.94 3.90 -10.18
N ILE A 231 17.53 4.43 -9.12
CA ILE A 231 18.83 4.00 -8.58
C ILE A 231 18.79 2.52 -8.20
N LEU A 232 17.75 2.08 -7.48
CA LEU A 232 17.62 0.70 -7.03
C LEU A 232 17.38 -0.27 -8.19
N ILE A 233 16.59 0.11 -9.20
CA ILE A 233 16.39 -0.70 -10.41
C ILE A 233 17.70 -0.82 -11.20
N LEU A 234 18.42 0.27 -11.44
CA LEU A 234 19.72 0.23 -12.15
C LEU A 234 20.77 -0.58 -11.41
N GLY A 235 20.69 -0.62 -10.06
CA GLY A 235 21.52 -1.47 -9.22
C GLY A 235 21.16 -2.95 -9.35
N SER A 236 19.88 -3.30 -9.28
CA SER A 236 19.39 -4.69 -9.33
C SER A 236 19.63 -5.32 -10.70
N THR A 237 19.47 -4.57 -11.79
CA THR A 237 19.76 -5.04 -13.16
C THR A 237 21.24 -5.14 -13.46
N GLY A 238 22.11 -4.64 -12.56
CA GLY A 238 23.56 -4.61 -12.77
C GLY A 238 24.03 -3.60 -13.83
N THR A 239 23.13 -2.78 -14.38
CA THR A 239 23.44 -1.75 -15.39
C THR A 239 24.45 -0.72 -14.86
N VAL A 240 24.35 -0.37 -13.57
CA VAL A 240 25.30 0.50 -12.88
C VAL A 240 25.89 -0.25 -11.68
N PRO A 241 27.11 -0.82 -11.79
CA PRO A 241 27.70 -1.67 -10.75
C PRO A 241 27.81 -0.99 -9.37
N LEU A 242 28.02 0.32 -9.34
CA LEU A 242 28.07 1.10 -8.10
C LEU A 242 26.75 1.01 -7.32
N PHE A 243 25.62 1.07 -8.01
CA PHE A 243 24.30 1.07 -7.39
C PHE A 243 23.90 -0.29 -6.83
N LYS A 244 24.54 -1.39 -7.27
CA LYS A 244 24.33 -2.74 -6.72
C LYS A 244 24.63 -2.83 -5.21
N LYS A 245 25.49 -1.94 -4.71
CA LYS A 245 25.88 -1.88 -3.29
C LYS A 245 24.97 -0.98 -2.45
N PHE A 246 23.97 -0.32 -3.04
CA PHE A 246 23.13 0.62 -2.33
C PHE A 246 22.01 -0.10 -1.60
N ALA A 247 21.92 0.15 -0.29
CA ALA A 247 20.73 -0.15 0.50
C ALA A 247 19.60 0.82 0.13
N ILE A 248 18.38 0.49 0.51
CA ILE A 248 17.19 1.34 0.29
C ILE A 248 17.39 2.71 0.93
N SER A 249 17.93 2.75 2.15
CA SER A 249 18.24 4.00 2.85
C SER A 249 19.21 4.90 2.09
N HIS A 250 20.24 4.32 1.43
CA HIS A 250 21.18 5.09 0.62
C HIS A 250 20.48 5.77 -0.56
N ALA A 251 19.62 5.05 -1.27
CA ALA A 251 18.85 5.62 -2.38
C ALA A 251 17.90 6.73 -1.91
N MET A 252 17.24 6.56 -0.77
CA MET A 252 16.35 7.57 -0.19
C MET A 252 17.11 8.82 0.25
N LEU A 253 18.30 8.68 0.86
CA LEU A 253 19.16 9.81 1.22
C LEU A 253 19.67 10.57 -0.01
N ILE A 254 20.03 9.87 -1.10
CA ILE A 254 20.36 10.51 -2.37
C ILE A 254 19.15 11.27 -2.93
N GLY A 255 17.95 10.72 -2.83
CA GLY A 255 16.70 11.42 -3.16
C GLY A 255 16.51 12.70 -2.35
N CYS A 256 16.79 12.68 -1.04
CA CYS A 256 16.77 13.88 -0.19
C CYS A 256 17.82 14.92 -0.62
N ALA A 257 19.04 14.49 -0.95
CA ALA A 257 20.08 15.38 -1.46
C ALA A 257 19.66 16.00 -2.82
N ALA A 258 19.06 15.22 -3.71
CA ALA A 258 18.52 15.71 -4.97
C ALA A 258 17.39 16.72 -4.75
N ALA A 259 16.48 16.49 -3.80
CA ALA A 259 15.45 17.44 -3.41
C ALA A 259 16.04 18.76 -2.89
N PHE A 260 17.09 18.69 -2.07
CA PHE A 260 17.82 19.86 -1.61
C PHE A 260 18.40 20.67 -2.77
N LEU A 261 19.13 20.01 -3.68
CA LEU A 261 19.77 20.67 -4.83
C LEU A 261 18.73 21.29 -5.79
N ALA A 262 17.61 20.60 -6.00
CA ALA A 262 16.55 21.06 -6.89
C ALA A 262 15.79 22.27 -6.34
N THR A 263 15.62 22.37 -5.03
CA THR A 263 14.75 23.38 -4.40
C THR A 263 15.50 24.45 -3.61
N ARG A 264 16.77 24.19 -3.28
CA ARG A 264 17.60 25.05 -2.41
C ARG A 264 16.93 25.38 -1.07
N LYS A 265 16.06 24.51 -0.59
CA LYS A 265 15.49 24.58 0.76
C LYS A 265 16.60 24.50 1.81
N SER A 266 16.37 25.10 2.97
CA SER A 266 17.34 25.02 4.08
C SER A 266 17.68 23.57 4.43
N PRO A 267 18.97 23.19 4.56
CA PRO A 267 19.38 21.86 4.99
C PRO A 267 18.74 21.45 6.34
N ALA A 268 18.56 22.43 7.23
CA ALA A 268 17.92 22.22 8.52
C ALA A 268 16.43 21.86 8.38
N GLU A 269 15.70 22.48 7.44
CA GLU A 269 14.30 22.13 7.15
C GLU A 269 14.19 20.70 6.59
N ILE A 270 15.06 20.35 5.64
CA ILE A 270 15.10 19.00 5.05
C ILE A 270 15.41 17.95 6.10
N SER A 271 16.42 18.20 6.95
CA SER A 271 16.75 17.28 8.05
C SER A 271 15.58 17.11 9.02
N LYS A 272 14.96 18.21 9.47
CA LYS A 272 13.77 18.14 10.35
C LYS A 272 12.62 17.37 9.71
N ALA A 273 12.35 17.59 8.42
CA ALA A 273 11.31 16.88 7.70
C ALA A 273 11.62 15.40 7.55
N PHE A 274 12.85 15.04 7.22
CA PHE A 274 13.27 13.65 7.13
C PHE A 274 13.04 12.91 8.46
N PHE A 275 13.54 13.44 9.56
CA PHE A 275 13.38 12.79 10.87
C PHE A 275 11.94 12.80 11.38
N LYS A 276 11.14 13.81 11.03
CA LYS A 276 9.70 13.79 11.28
C LYS A 276 9.03 12.65 10.52
N GLY A 277 9.26 12.53 9.21
CA GLY A 277 8.72 11.44 8.40
C GLY A 277 9.19 10.06 8.85
N ALA A 278 10.46 9.93 9.24
CA ALA A 278 11.02 8.71 9.82
C ALA A 278 10.31 8.32 11.13
N GLY A 279 10.04 9.31 12.01
CA GLY A 279 9.26 9.12 13.24
C GLY A 279 7.82 8.73 12.97
N ASP A 280 7.16 9.36 12.00
CA ASP A 280 5.81 9.01 11.56
C ASP A 280 5.78 7.57 11.01
N GLY A 281 6.78 7.17 10.22
CA GLY A 281 6.93 5.80 9.69
C GLY A 281 7.12 4.78 10.81
N PHE A 282 7.94 5.10 11.79
CA PHE A 282 8.13 4.26 12.97
C PHE A 282 6.83 4.12 13.77
N ALA A 283 6.16 5.21 14.05
CA ALA A 283 4.93 5.19 14.84
C ALA A 283 3.76 4.50 14.13
N THR A 284 3.57 4.75 12.84
CA THR A 284 2.39 4.25 12.10
C THR A 284 2.63 2.89 11.46
N VAL A 285 3.61 2.77 10.57
CA VAL A 285 3.83 1.54 9.81
C VAL A 285 4.51 0.48 10.67
N PHE A 286 5.68 0.80 11.22
CA PHE A 286 6.44 -0.15 12.05
C PHE A 286 5.69 -0.49 13.35
N GLY A 287 4.96 0.47 13.93
CA GLY A 287 4.10 0.24 15.09
C GLY A 287 3.01 -0.81 14.82
N ILE A 288 2.34 -0.76 13.64
CA ILE A 288 1.35 -1.78 13.26
C ILE A 288 2.02 -3.16 13.10
N ILE A 289 3.18 -3.23 12.45
CA ILE A 289 3.94 -4.47 12.26
C ILE A 289 4.29 -5.11 13.61
N THR A 290 4.77 -4.29 14.54
CA THR A 290 5.14 -4.75 15.89
C THR A 290 3.93 -5.29 16.66
N MET A 291 2.80 -4.57 16.63
CA MET A 291 1.58 -5.03 17.32
C MET A 291 0.95 -6.24 16.65
N ALA A 292 1.09 -6.38 15.32
CA ALA A 292 0.68 -7.58 14.61
C ALA A 292 1.51 -8.81 15.03
N LEU A 293 2.82 -8.67 15.25
CA LEU A 293 3.66 -9.75 15.81
C LEU A 293 3.23 -10.15 17.22
N VAL A 294 2.89 -9.21 18.09
CA VAL A 294 2.33 -9.49 19.41
C VAL A 294 1.02 -10.27 19.30
N PHE A 295 0.12 -9.86 18.41
CA PHE A 295 -1.13 -10.56 18.12
C PHE A 295 -0.87 -11.99 17.65
N VAL A 296 0.01 -12.18 16.66
CA VAL A 296 0.38 -13.48 16.09
C VAL A 296 0.99 -14.39 17.17
N SER A 297 1.83 -13.88 18.08
CA SER A 297 2.40 -14.65 19.17
C SER A 297 1.33 -15.16 20.14
N GLY A 298 0.29 -14.35 20.40
CA GLY A 298 -0.88 -14.75 21.18
C GLY A 298 -1.69 -15.85 20.49
N VAL A 299 -1.95 -15.70 19.18
CA VAL A 299 -2.65 -16.74 18.37
C VAL A 299 -1.86 -18.05 18.37
N GLN A 300 -0.54 -17.98 18.23
CA GLN A 300 0.36 -19.13 18.24
C GLN A 300 0.36 -19.83 19.59
N SER A 301 0.38 -19.08 20.70
CA SER A 301 0.40 -19.64 22.05
C SER A 301 -0.86 -20.45 22.39
N LEU A 302 -1.98 -20.20 21.73
CA LEU A 302 -3.22 -20.97 21.84
C LEU A 302 -3.30 -22.17 20.88
N GLY A 303 -2.26 -22.41 20.07
CA GLY A 303 -2.18 -23.52 19.13
C GLY A 303 -3.01 -23.36 17.84
N ILE A 304 -3.60 -22.18 17.61
CA ILE A 304 -4.47 -21.93 16.46
C ILE A 304 -3.67 -22.00 15.15
N ILE A 305 -2.47 -21.41 15.13
CA ILE A 305 -1.62 -21.44 13.94
C ILE A 305 -1.24 -22.87 13.59
N ASN A 306 -0.85 -23.69 14.56
CA ASN A 306 -0.51 -25.08 14.33
C ASN A 306 -1.70 -25.87 13.76
N TRP A 307 -2.89 -25.66 14.31
CA TRP A 307 -4.11 -26.27 13.79
C TRP A 307 -4.38 -25.82 12.33
N MET A 308 -4.31 -24.51 12.04
CA MET A 308 -4.49 -23.99 10.69
C MET A 308 -3.48 -24.57 9.70
N ILE A 309 -2.20 -24.66 10.08
CA ILE A 309 -1.14 -25.24 9.24
C ILE A 309 -1.41 -26.71 8.94
N GLN A 310 -1.86 -27.50 9.92
CA GLN A 310 -2.21 -28.91 9.68
C GLN A 310 -3.36 -29.05 8.68
N GLU A 311 -4.41 -28.24 8.80
CA GLU A 311 -5.51 -28.23 7.83
C GLU A 311 -5.04 -27.79 6.43
N MET A 312 -4.13 -26.84 6.33
CA MET A 312 -3.56 -26.38 5.07
C MET A 312 -2.62 -27.41 4.42
N ILE A 313 -1.86 -28.18 5.22
CA ILE A 313 -1.03 -29.31 4.72
C ILE A 313 -1.92 -30.37 4.07
N ASN A 314 -3.03 -30.71 4.73
CA ASN A 314 -4.00 -31.67 4.20
C ASN A 314 -4.71 -31.17 2.94
N THR A 315 -4.83 -29.85 2.76
CA THR A 315 -5.51 -29.21 1.63
C THR A 315 -4.79 -27.93 1.21
N PRO A 316 -3.70 -27.99 0.41
CA PRO A 316 -2.88 -26.83 0.04
C PRO A 316 -3.67 -25.69 -0.64
N SER A 317 -4.77 -26.01 -1.31
CA SER A 317 -5.66 -24.99 -1.90
C SER A 317 -6.26 -24.04 -0.87
N ILE A 318 -6.44 -24.48 0.39
CA ILE A 318 -6.94 -23.62 1.48
C ILE A 318 -5.94 -22.50 1.77
N ALA A 319 -4.63 -22.77 1.76
CA ALA A 319 -3.61 -21.75 1.98
C ALA A 319 -3.68 -20.65 0.90
N LYS A 320 -3.80 -21.04 -0.37
CA LYS A 320 -3.90 -20.11 -1.51
C LYS A 320 -5.18 -19.26 -1.42
N ILE A 321 -6.32 -19.90 -1.12
CA ILE A 321 -7.61 -19.21 -0.98
C ILE A 321 -7.58 -18.28 0.24
N SER A 322 -7.05 -18.73 1.38
CA SER A 322 -6.98 -17.90 2.59
C SER A 322 -6.05 -16.70 2.43
N ALA A 323 -4.92 -16.86 1.71
CA ALA A 323 -4.01 -15.75 1.37
C ALA A 323 -4.68 -14.70 0.45
N THR A 324 -5.65 -15.14 -0.36
CA THR A 324 -6.39 -14.27 -1.26
C THR A 324 -7.58 -13.63 -0.54
N VAL A 325 -8.49 -14.45 -0.04
CA VAL A 325 -9.80 -14.03 0.46
C VAL A 325 -9.70 -13.36 1.83
N GLY A 326 -8.85 -13.87 2.72
CA GLY A 326 -8.71 -13.35 4.09
C GLY A 326 -8.29 -11.88 4.11
N PRO A 327 -7.08 -11.53 3.64
CA PRO A 327 -6.62 -10.14 3.60
C PRO A 327 -7.51 -9.23 2.75
N PHE A 328 -8.08 -9.74 1.64
CA PHE A 328 -9.00 -8.99 0.80
C PHE A 328 -10.28 -8.58 1.56
N LEU A 329 -10.99 -9.54 2.15
CA LEU A 329 -12.22 -9.25 2.90
C LEU A 329 -11.96 -8.36 4.11
N LEU A 330 -10.88 -8.60 4.84
CA LEU A 330 -10.50 -7.73 5.95
C LEU A 330 -10.14 -6.32 5.48
N GLY A 331 -9.51 -6.18 4.32
CA GLY A 331 -9.25 -4.90 3.67
C GLY A 331 -10.54 -4.15 3.33
N VAL A 332 -11.55 -4.86 2.78
CA VAL A 332 -12.88 -4.30 2.48
C VAL A 332 -13.58 -3.82 3.75
N ILE A 333 -13.56 -4.66 4.78
CA ILE A 333 -14.35 -4.45 6.01
C ILE A 333 -13.71 -3.39 6.90
N SER A 334 -12.38 -3.42 7.08
CA SER A 334 -11.67 -2.49 7.98
C SER A 334 -11.22 -1.19 7.32
N GLY A 335 -11.20 -1.14 5.99
CA GLY A 335 -10.59 -0.03 5.25
C GLY A 335 -9.06 -0.02 5.28
N SER A 336 -8.43 -1.02 5.90
CA SER A 336 -6.98 -1.19 6.00
C SER A 336 -6.58 -2.61 5.65
N GLY A 337 -6.03 -2.81 4.45
CA GLY A 337 -5.50 -4.12 4.04
C GLY A 337 -4.15 -4.47 4.69
N GLU A 338 -3.46 -3.48 5.26
CA GLU A 338 -2.10 -3.66 5.78
C GLU A 338 -2.06 -4.58 7.00
N ALA A 339 -2.86 -4.29 8.03
CA ALA A 339 -2.85 -5.08 9.26
C ALA A 339 -3.18 -6.57 9.02
N ALA A 340 -4.16 -6.84 8.16
CA ALA A 340 -4.58 -8.20 7.83
C ALA A 340 -3.51 -8.96 7.04
N SER A 341 -2.91 -8.34 6.02
CA SER A 341 -1.86 -8.96 5.22
C SER A 341 -0.56 -9.17 6.03
N ILE A 342 -0.21 -8.23 6.91
CA ILE A 342 0.92 -8.38 7.82
C ILE A 342 0.70 -9.56 8.76
N ALA A 343 -0.46 -9.64 9.42
CA ALA A 343 -0.79 -10.75 10.32
C ALA A 343 -0.77 -12.09 9.57
N PHE A 344 -1.32 -12.17 8.35
CA PHE A 344 -1.27 -13.36 7.52
C PHE A 344 0.17 -13.76 7.20
N ASN A 345 1.00 -12.82 6.75
CA ASN A 345 2.38 -13.10 6.38
C ASN A 345 3.21 -13.59 7.56
N GLN A 346 3.01 -13.01 8.74
CA GLN A 346 3.71 -13.41 9.96
C GLN A 346 3.22 -14.73 10.57
N SER A 347 2.00 -15.17 10.25
CA SER A 347 1.41 -16.39 10.81
C SER A 347 1.40 -17.57 9.84
N VAL A 348 1.21 -17.35 8.57
CA VAL A 348 1.03 -18.41 7.56
C VAL A 348 2.20 -18.45 6.57
N THR A 349 2.59 -17.33 6.01
CA THR A 349 3.63 -17.29 4.96
C THR A 349 4.99 -17.78 5.49
N ILE A 350 5.29 -17.56 6.76
CA ILE A 350 6.50 -18.10 7.42
C ILE A 350 6.57 -19.65 7.38
N HIS A 351 5.45 -20.32 7.14
CA HIS A 351 5.35 -21.78 7.02
C HIS A 351 5.17 -22.24 5.56
N ALA A 352 5.41 -21.39 4.58
CA ALA A 352 5.18 -21.68 3.15
C ALA A 352 5.90 -22.96 2.69
N ASP A 353 7.15 -23.17 3.12
CA ASP A 353 7.92 -24.37 2.78
C ASP A 353 7.24 -25.65 3.28
N THR A 354 6.69 -25.63 4.51
CA THR A 354 5.93 -26.76 5.08
C THR A 354 4.65 -27.04 4.29
N LEU A 355 4.07 -26.00 3.68
CA LEU A 355 2.88 -26.09 2.83
C LEU A 355 3.19 -26.48 1.39
N GLY A 356 4.47 -26.64 1.03
CA GLY A 356 4.90 -26.86 -0.36
C GLY A 356 4.65 -25.68 -1.28
N LEU A 357 4.64 -24.45 -0.74
CA LEU A 357 4.37 -23.21 -1.45
C LEU A 357 5.60 -22.28 -1.45
N ASN A 358 5.70 -21.45 -2.47
CA ASN A 358 6.73 -20.42 -2.52
C ASN A 358 6.36 -19.24 -1.59
N ALA A 359 7.23 -18.91 -0.64
CA ALA A 359 7.00 -17.85 0.34
C ALA A 359 6.85 -16.46 -0.29
N LEU A 360 7.62 -16.15 -1.35
CA LEU A 360 7.51 -14.87 -2.06
C LEU A 360 6.14 -14.74 -2.73
N ASN A 361 5.66 -15.81 -3.37
CA ASN A 361 4.36 -15.81 -4.04
C ASN A 361 3.21 -15.69 -3.03
N LEU A 362 3.24 -16.51 -1.97
CA LEU A 362 2.20 -16.53 -0.95
C LEU A 362 2.11 -15.20 -0.20
N GLY A 363 3.26 -14.64 0.17
CA GLY A 363 3.35 -13.36 0.86
C GLY A 363 2.93 -12.18 -0.02
N SER A 364 3.35 -12.17 -1.26
CA SER A 364 2.93 -11.16 -2.25
C SER A 364 1.42 -11.24 -2.53
N LEU A 365 0.86 -12.44 -2.62
CA LEU A 365 -0.58 -12.64 -2.80
C LEU A 365 -1.38 -12.03 -1.66
N ALA A 366 -1.00 -12.31 -0.40
CA ALA A 366 -1.67 -11.75 0.77
C ALA A 366 -1.57 -10.22 0.82
N ALA A 367 -0.38 -9.67 0.53
CA ALA A 367 -0.13 -8.24 0.54
C ALA A 367 -0.94 -7.50 -0.54
N ILE A 368 -0.92 -7.98 -1.79
CA ILE A 368 -1.67 -7.40 -2.90
C ILE A 368 -3.17 -7.54 -2.68
N SER A 369 -3.64 -8.70 -2.20
CA SER A 369 -5.07 -8.92 -1.92
C SER A 369 -5.60 -7.98 -0.85
N GLY A 370 -4.84 -7.71 0.22
CA GLY A 370 -5.20 -6.71 1.22
C GLY A 370 -5.31 -5.30 0.65
N ALA A 371 -4.36 -4.89 -0.20
CA ALA A 371 -4.39 -3.60 -0.86
C ALA A 371 -5.59 -3.45 -1.82
N LEU A 372 -5.91 -4.49 -2.58
CA LEU A 372 -7.10 -4.54 -3.44
C LEU A 372 -8.40 -4.47 -2.62
N GLY A 373 -8.48 -5.19 -1.49
CA GLY A 373 -9.64 -5.12 -0.59
C GLY A 373 -9.88 -3.71 -0.08
N ARG A 374 -8.84 -2.98 0.30
CA ARG A 374 -8.93 -1.57 0.69
C ARG A 374 -9.55 -0.70 -0.39
N THR A 375 -9.27 -0.95 -1.69
CA THR A 375 -9.87 -0.20 -2.81
C THR A 375 -11.35 -0.52 -3.05
N MET A 376 -11.92 -1.42 -2.26
CA MET A 376 -13.37 -1.69 -2.20
C MET A 376 -14.02 -1.21 -0.89
N SER A 377 -13.27 -0.53 -0.03
CA SER A 377 -13.79 -0.08 1.27
C SER A 377 -14.25 1.38 1.23
N PRO A 378 -15.53 1.68 1.50
CA PRO A 378 -16.00 3.06 1.58
C PRO A 378 -15.49 3.79 2.82
N ILE A 379 -15.01 3.06 3.83
CA ILE A 379 -14.47 3.61 5.07
C ILE A 379 -12.93 3.73 5.04
N ALA A 380 -12.28 3.34 3.94
CA ALA A 380 -10.84 3.56 3.77
C ALA A 380 -10.52 5.06 3.75
N GLY A 381 -9.46 5.46 4.47
CA GLY A 381 -9.07 6.88 4.53
C GLY A 381 -8.86 7.51 3.15
N CYS A 382 -8.26 6.77 2.22
CA CYS A 382 -8.06 7.21 0.83
C CYS A 382 -9.40 7.39 0.07
N ALA A 383 -10.43 6.55 0.32
CA ALA A 383 -11.76 6.71 -0.25
C ALA A 383 -12.43 7.98 0.26
N ILE A 384 -12.36 8.22 1.58
CA ILE A 384 -12.94 9.40 2.22
C ILE A 384 -12.27 10.69 1.70
N ILE A 385 -10.94 10.69 1.56
CA ILE A 385 -10.18 11.84 1.03
C ILE A 385 -10.57 12.13 -0.43
N CYS A 386 -10.56 11.12 -1.31
CA CYS A 386 -10.95 11.30 -2.72
C CYS A 386 -12.40 11.77 -2.85
N ALA A 387 -13.30 11.18 -2.06
CA ALA A 387 -14.72 11.56 -2.03
C ALA A 387 -14.91 13.00 -1.55
N GLY A 388 -14.15 13.43 -0.54
CA GLY A 388 -14.12 14.80 -0.04
C GLY A 388 -13.68 15.81 -1.10
N CYS A 389 -12.62 15.49 -1.87
CA CYS A 389 -12.14 16.33 -2.97
C CYS A 389 -13.19 16.52 -4.08
N ALA A 390 -14.00 15.49 -4.34
CA ALA A 390 -15.06 15.54 -5.34
C ALA A 390 -16.44 15.95 -4.78
N LYS A 391 -16.56 16.11 -3.45
CA LYS A 391 -17.81 16.37 -2.72
C LYS A 391 -18.90 15.31 -3.00
N VAL A 392 -18.52 14.05 -2.99
CA VAL A 392 -19.42 12.89 -3.21
C VAL A 392 -19.36 11.92 -2.04
N ASN A 393 -20.30 10.96 -1.98
CA ASN A 393 -20.26 9.90 -0.98
C ASN A 393 -19.16 8.86 -1.31
N PRO A 394 -18.32 8.43 -0.35
CA PRO A 394 -17.30 7.39 -0.58
C PRO A 394 -17.85 6.10 -1.18
N LEU A 395 -19.07 5.71 -0.86
CA LEU A 395 -19.73 4.51 -1.43
C LEU A 395 -19.86 4.60 -2.96
N GLU A 396 -20.00 5.82 -3.50
CA GLU A 396 -20.08 6.01 -4.96
C GLU A 396 -18.76 5.65 -5.67
N LEU A 397 -17.62 5.84 -5.00
CA LEU A 397 -16.33 5.41 -5.52
C LEU A 397 -16.26 3.88 -5.59
N VAL A 398 -16.64 3.22 -4.48
CA VAL A 398 -16.61 1.76 -4.36
C VAL A 398 -17.51 1.10 -5.41
N LYS A 399 -18.71 1.61 -5.68
CA LYS A 399 -19.59 1.12 -6.74
C LYS A 399 -18.93 1.11 -8.13
N ARG A 400 -17.91 1.93 -8.34
CA ARG A 400 -17.15 2.03 -9.60
C ARG A 400 -15.89 1.17 -9.61
N THR A 401 -15.23 1.03 -8.47
CA THR A 401 -13.96 0.29 -8.35
C THR A 401 -14.15 -1.20 -8.09
N ALA A 402 -15.30 -1.62 -7.53
CA ALA A 402 -15.54 -2.98 -7.03
C ALA A 402 -15.30 -4.06 -8.09
N LEU A 403 -15.84 -3.89 -9.30
CA LEU A 403 -15.69 -4.87 -10.38
C LEU A 403 -14.21 -5.10 -10.72
N GLY A 404 -13.46 -4.00 -10.89
CA GLY A 404 -12.03 -4.05 -11.18
C GLY A 404 -11.24 -4.73 -10.07
N ALA A 405 -11.51 -4.40 -8.81
CA ALA A 405 -10.82 -4.99 -7.66
C ALA A 405 -11.09 -6.50 -7.52
N ILE A 406 -12.32 -6.96 -7.75
CA ILE A 406 -12.67 -8.39 -7.73
C ILE A 406 -11.92 -9.13 -8.86
N ILE A 407 -11.90 -8.59 -10.07
CA ILE A 407 -11.16 -9.18 -11.19
C ILE A 407 -9.66 -9.22 -10.84
N CYS A 408 -9.12 -8.14 -10.32
CA CYS A 408 -7.71 -8.05 -9.95
C CYS A 408 -7.32 -9.09 -8.90
N VAL A 409 -8.12 -9.31 -7.84
CA VAL A 409 -7.76 -10.28 -6.80
C VAL A 409 -7.76 -11.71 -7.33
N ILE A 410 -8.70 -12.05 -8.20
CA ILE A 410 -8.75 -13.37 -8.85
C ILE A 410 -7.51 -13.57 -9.74
N ILE A 411 -7.17 -12.58 -10.56
CA ILE A 411 -6.00 -12.63 -11.44
C ILE A 411 -4.71 -12.68 -10.62
N THR A 412 -4.60 -11.97 -9.51
CA THR A 412 -3.44 -12.04 -8.62
C THR A 412 -3.22 -13.48 -8.12
N MET A 413 -4.30 -14.14 -7.68
CA MET A 413 -4.23 -15.53 -7.24
C MET A 413 -3.76 -16.46 -8.37
N LEU A 414 -4.32 -16.30 -9.58
CA LEU A 414 -3.96 -17.12 -10.73
C LEU A 414 -2.47 -16.94 -11.11
N LEU A 415 -2.01 -15.70 -11.22
CA LEU A 415 -0.64 -15.39 -11.66
C LEU A 415 0.43 -15.80 -10.63
N LEU A 416 0.16 -15.66 -9.33
CA LEU A 416 1.14 -15.96 -8.29
C LEU A 416 1.12 -17.41 -7.81
N MET A 417 0.02 -18.16 -8.00
CA MET A 417 -0.13 -19.50 -7.42
C MET A 417 -0.23 -20.61 -8.45
N TYR A 418 -0.49 -20.29 -9.72
CA TYR A 418 -0.74 -21.32 -10.74
C TYR A 418 0.05 -21.11 -12.04
N ILE A 419 0.67 -19.96 -12.24
CA ILE A 419 1.59 -19.66 -13.35
C ILE A 419 2.97 -19.35 -12.83
#